data_7abcff8559134368209b612dade22a0b
#
_entry.id   7abcff8559134368209b612dade22a0b
#
_cell.length_a   1.000
_cell.length_b   1.000
_cell.length_c   1.000
_cell.angle_alpha   90.00
_cell.angle_beta   90.00
_cell.angle_gamma   90.00
#
_symmetry.space_group_name_H-M   'P 1'
#
loop_
_entity.id
_entity.type
_entity.pdbx_description
1 polymer ?
#
loop_
_entity_poly.entity_id
_entity_poly.type
_entity_poly.pdbx_seq_one_letter_code
_entity_poly.pdbx_strand_id
1 'polypeptide(L)'
;MYVVGRENEKYSIELDIPKDFQIACGIKQNNNTIVADNFDTLAESPFIASNSMQYISYQVKEVTYHIWIQGTCKPKLEKLSADFKAFTIEQVNSFGSFPVDDYHFLFQITPYRSYHGVEHTNSTVILIGDIEDVFENQYDNILGICSHELYHTWNIKAIRPKEMLPYDYSKENYSKLGYVAEGVTTYMGDLMLKRSGVFNWQQFIKTQDENLKRHYENDGRYNLSVADSGFDSWLDGYTLGIPNRKTSIYADGALNMMMID
;
A
#
# COMPACT_ATOMS: atom_id res chain seq x y z
N MET A 1 8.39 10.17 -16.08
CA MET A 1 8.38 11.12 -17.25
C MET A 1 7.67 10.41 -18.39
N TYR A 2 6.73 11.07 -19.07
CA TYR A 2 6.03 10.51 -20.23
C TYR A 2 5.98 11.55 -21.37
N VAL A 3 5.63 11.10 -22.57
CA VAL A 3 5.45 11.98 -23.73
C VAL A 3 3.96 12.21 -23.95
N VAL A 4 3.53 13.46 -23.85
CA VAL A 4 2.13 13.84 -24.02
C VAL A 4 1.61 13.39 -25.41
N GLY A 5 0.45 12.75 -25.42
CA GLY A 5 -0.18 12.20 -26.62
C GLY A 5 0.33 10.82 -27.03
N ARG A 6 1.27 10.21 -26.25
CA ARG A 6 1.79 8.86 -26.48
C ARG A 6 1.54 7.90 -25.32
N GLU A 7 0.61 8.22 -24.42
CA GLU A 7 0.32 7.49 -23.18
C GLU A 7 -0.11 6.04 -23.45
N ASN A 8 -0.73 5.78 -24.61
CA ASN A 8 -1.21 4.45 -25.01
C ASN A 8 -0.18 3.63 -25.81
N GLU A 9 1.05 4.14 -25.98
CA GLU A 9 2.12 3.39 -26.64
C GLU A 9 2.88 2.52 -25.64
N LYS A 10 3.61 1.53 -26.17
CA LYS A 10 4.50 0.70 -25.35
C LYS A 10 5.69 1.49 -24.85
N TYR A 11 6.04 1.26 -23.60
CA TYR A 11 7.22 1.81 -22.95
C TYR A 11 8.21 0.70 -22.65
N SER A 12 9.48 0.99 -22.85
CA SER A 12 10.59 0.11 -22.50
C SER A 12 11.62 0.89 -21.71
N ILE A 13 12.00 0.37 -20.56
CA ILE A 13 13.06 0.91 -19.71
C ILE A 13 14.17 -0.10 -19.63
N GLU A 14 15.34 0.24 -20.15
CA GLU A 14 16.57 -0.52 -19.97
C GLU A 14 17.33 0.03 -18.76
N LEU A 15 17.64 -0.85 -17.81
CA LEU A 15 18.32 -0.51 -16.57
C LEU A 15 19.82 -0.84 -16.70
N ASP A 16 20.66 0.18 -16.59
CA ASP A 16 22.10 0.01 -16.47
C ASP A 16 22.47 -0.19 -14.99
N ILE A 17 22.49 -1.45 -14.58
CA ILE A 17 22.73 -1.87 -13.20
C ILE A 17 23.90 -2.87 -13.11
N PRO A 18 24.60 -2.96 -11.95
CA PRO A 18 25.61 -3.97 -11.72
C PRO A 18 25.07 -5.39 -11.93
N LYS A 19 25.95 -6.32 -12.36
CA LYS A 19 25.57 -7.69 -12.70
C LYS A 19 25.03 -8.52 -11.54
N ASP A 20 25.38 -8.16 -10.32
CA ASP A 20 24.97 -8.83 -9.08
C ASP A 20 23.65 -8.27 -8.51
N PHE A 21 23.04 -7.27 -9.18
CA PHE A 21 21.74 -6.73 -8.76
C PHE A 21 20.60 -7.61 -9.30
N GLN A 22 19.59 -7.77 -8.45
CA GLN A 22 18.29 -8.34 -8.79
C GLN A 22 17.24 -7.23 -8.88
N ILE A 23 16.29 -7.39 -9.79
CA ILE A 23 15.17 -6.45 -9.96
C ILE A 23 13.90 -7.10 -9.41
N ALA A 24 13.26 -6.44 -8.46
CA ALA A 24 11.91 -6.75 -7.99
C ALA A 24 10.91 -5.78 -8.64
N CYS A 25 9.91 -6.29 -9.36
CA CYS A 25 8.92 -5.50 -10.07
C CYS A 25 7.67 -6.33 -10.34
N GLY A 26 6.50 -5.70 -10.35
CA GLY A 26 5.21 -6.34 -10.63
C GLY A 26 4.96 -6.73 -12.09
N ILE A 27 5.76 -6.24 -13.03
CA ILE A 27 5.67 -6.65 -14.43
C ILE A 27 6.88 -7.43 -14.89
N LYS A 28 6.69 -8.26 -15.92
CA LYS A 28 7.74 -9.13 -16.45
C LYS A 28 8.92 -8.33 -16.95
N GLN A 29 10.10 -8.83 -16.62
CA GLN A 29 11.36 -8.30 -17.08
C GLN A 29 11.99 -9.24 -18.12
N ASN A 30 12.66 -8.66 -19.10
CA ASN A 30 13.53 -9.39 -20.01
C ASN A 30 14.97 -8.91 -19.78
N ASN A 31 15.77 -9.70 -19.05
CA ASN A 31 17.05 -9.26 -18.49
C ASN A 31 16.84 -7.97 -17.65
N ASN A 32 17.55 -6.89 -17.98
CA ASN A 32 17.44 -5.60 -17.30
C ASN A 32 16.41 -4.66 -17.95
N THR A 33 15.52 -5.18 -18.80
CA THR A 33 14.53 -4.37 -19.49
C THR A 33 13.14 -4.61 -18.93
N ILE A 34 12.49 -3.55 -18.46
CA ILE A 34 11.09 -3.52 -18.03
C ILE A 34 10.26 -3.04 -19.21
N VAL A 35 9.18 -3.76 -19.55
CA VAL A 35 8.30 -3.42 -20.67
C VAL A 35 6.87 -3.27 -20.15
N ALA A 36 6.25 -2.13 -20.45
CA ALA A 36 4.86 -1.83 -20.16
C ALA A 36 4.08 -1.56 -21.45
N ASP A 37 2.83 -1.99 -21.52
CA ASP A 37 2.01 -1.84 -22.73
C ASP A 37 1.52 -0.40 -22.94
N ASN A 38 1.54 0.42 -21.90
CA ASN A 38 1.17 1.84 -21.93
C ASN A 38 1.80 2.56 -20.74
N PHE A 39 1.61 3.89 -20.65
CA PHE A 39 2.14 4.69 -19.55
C PHE A 39 1.47 4.38 -18.22
N ASP A 40 0.17 4.10 -18.19
CA ASP A 40 -0.55 3.74 -16.97
C ASP A 40 0.06 2.48 -16.32
N THR A 41 0.26 1.43 -17.11
CA THR A 41 0.94 0.20 -16.66
C THR A 41 2.35 0.49 -16.16
N LEU A 42 3.10 1.37 -16.83
CA LEU A 42 4.45 1.74 -16.40
C LEU A 42 4.44 2.49 -15.06
N ALA A 43 3.53 3.47 -14.91
CA ALA A 43 3.38 4.25 -13.68
C ALA A 43 2.95 3.39 -12.48
N GLU A 44 2.16 2.35 -12.75
CA GLU A 44 1.70 1.36 -11.76
C GLU A 44 2.72 0.23 -11.50
N SER A 45 3.94 0.31 -12.03
CA SER A 45 4.94 -0.75 -11.95
C SER A 45 6.26 -0.25 -11.34
N PRO A 46 6.25 0.07 -10.04
CA PRO A 46 7.49 0.42 -9.35
C PRO A 46 8.46 -0.75 -9.34
N PHE A 47 9.75 -0.45 -9.23
CA PHE A 47 10.77 -1.47 -9.09
C PHE A 47 11.84 -1.12 -8.06
N ILE A 48 12.45 -2.13 -7.49
CA ILE A 48 13.65 -2.02 -6.65
C ILE A 48 14.74 -2.87 -7.29
N ALA A 49 15.94 -2.30 -7.48
CA ALA A 49 17.11 -3.04 -7.92
C ALA A 49 18.17 -3.04 -6.82
N SER A 50 18.64 -4.22 -6.41
CA SER A 50 19.61 -4.37 -5.31
C SER A 50 20.36 -5.69 -5.37
N ASN A 51 21.57 -5.71 -4.80
CA ASN A 51 22.33 -6.95 -4.53
C ASN A 51 22.08 -7.51 -3.13
N SER A 52 21.27 -6.84 -2.30
CA SER A 52 20.86 -7.31 -0.97
C SER A 52 19.40 -7.77 -0.94
N MET A 53 18.91 -8.29 -2.06
CA MET A 53 17.52 -8.72 -2.19
C MET A 53 17.30 -10.09 -1.53
N GLN A 54 16.30 -10.17 -0.65
CA GLN A 54 15.78 -11.42 -0.10
C GLN A 54 14.39 -11.66 -0.68
N TYR A 55 14.03 -12.92 -0.88
CA TYR A 55 12.80 -13.29 -1.57
C TYR A 55 12.14 -14.52 -0.96
N ILE A 56 10.83 -14.46 -0.83
CA ILE A 56 9.96 -15.61 -0.58
C ILE A 56 8.62 -15.38 -1.29
N SER A 57 7.89 -16.45 -1.59
CA SER A 57 6.55 -16.37 -2.16
C SER A 57 5.59 -17.37 -1.51
N TYR A 58 4.30 -17.10 -1.65
CA TYR A 58 3.24 -18.02 -1.26
C TYR A 58 2.10 -17.98 -2.29
N GLN A 59 1.20 -18.95 -2.24
CA GLN A 59 0.04 -19.01 -3.13
C GLN A 59 -1.27 -18.98 -2.34
N VAL A 60 -2.24 -18.23 -2.86
CA VAL A 60 -3.64 -18.28 -2.44
C VAL A 60 -4.50 -18.43 -3.69
N LYS A 61 -5.27 -19.53 -3.77
CA LYS A 61 -5.94 -19.96 -5.00
C LYS A 61 -4.93 -20.08 -6.15
N GLU A 62 -5.18 -19.42 -7.27
CA GLU A 62 -4.33 -19.47 -8.47
C GLU A 62 -3.30 -18.32 -8.53
N VAL A 63 -3.34 -17.41 -7.54
CA VAL A 63 -2.49 -16.21 -7.51
C VAL A 63 -1.25 -16.45 -6.69
N THR A 64 -0.10 -16.03 -7.21
CA THR A 64 1.19 -16.03 -6.50
C THR A 64 1.46 -14.66 -5.91
N TYR A 65 1.84 -14.64 -4.63
CA TYR A 65 2.21 -13.43 -3.89
C TYR A 65 3.70 -13.48 -3.60
N HIS A 66 4.39 -12.44 -4.00
CA HIS A 66 5.85 -12.31 -3.92
C HIS A 66 6.21 -11.29 -2.84
N ILE A 67 7.15 -11.66 -1.96
CA ILE A 67 7.69 -10.76 -0.93
C ILE A 67 9.17 -10.55 -1.25
N TRP A 68 9.52 -9.32 -1.58
CA TRP A 68 10.87 -8.89 -1.88
C TRP A 68 11.34 -7.94 -0.81
N ILE A 69 12.49 -8.20 -0.19
CA ILE A 69 13.02 -7.40 0.90
C ILE A 69 14.43 -6.93 0.54
N GLN A 70 14.59 -5.65 0.27
CA GLN A 70 15.87 -5.01 0.07
C GLN A 70 16.41 -4.55 1.42
N GLY A 71 17.59 -5.03 1.78
CA GLY A 71 18.27 -4.69 3.03
C GLY A 71 19.05 -5.85 3.63
N THR A 72 19.89 -5.54 4.61
CA THR A 72 20.73 -6.52 5.32
C THR A 72 20.07 -7.09 6.58
N CYS A 73 18.77 -6.82 6.79
CA CYS A 73 17.98 -7.36 7.89
C CYS A 73 17.82 -8.88 7.82
N LYS A 74 17.38 -9.49 8.91
CA LYS A 74 17.20 -10.95 9.04
C LYS A 74 15.75 -11.28 9.41
N PRO A 75 14.78 -11.11 8.48
CA PRO A 75 13.40 -11.47 8.74
C PRO A 75 13.24 -12.97 8.96
N LYS A 76 12.26 -13.36 9.77
CA LYS A 76 11.81 -14.77 9.87
C LYS A 76 10.88 -15.04 8.68
N LEU A 77 11.44 -15.31 7.51
CA LEU A 77 10.73 -15.39 6.24
C LEU A 77 9.52 -16.34 6.26
N GLU A 78 9.67 -17.51 6.88
CA GLU A 78 8.59 -18.50 6.96
C GLU A 78 7.40 -17.97 7.79
N LYS A 79 7.67 -17.30 8.91
CA LYS A 79 6.62 -16.66 9.72
C LYS A 79 5.96 -15.54 8.95
N LEU A 80 6.75 -14.67 8.33
CA LEU A 80 6.26 -13.56 7.51
C LEU A 80 5.32 -14.05 6.39
N SER A 81 5.77 -15.07 5.65
CA SER A 81 4.98 -15.69 4.58
C SER A 81 3.69 -16.34 5.10
N ALA A 82 3.74 -17.01 6.26
CA ALA A 82 2.56 -17.62 6.86
C ALA A 82 1.52 -16.59 7.30
N ASP A 83 1.94 -15.50 7.96
CA ASP A 83 1.06 -14.42 8.40
C ASP A 83 0.45 -13.67 7.20
N PHE A 84 1.26 -13.39 6.17
CA PHE A 84 0.79 -12.75 4.93
C PHE A 84 -0.23 -13.63 4.21
N LYS A 85 0.05 -14.93 4.09
CA LYS A 85 -0.89 -15.88 3.50
C LYS A 85 -2.23 -15.91 4.26
N ALA A 86 -2.20 -15.84 5.60
CA ALA A 86 -3.41 -15.90 6.42
C ALA A 86 -4.32 -14.70 6.16
N PHE A 87 -3.83 -13.44 6.25
CA PHE A 87 -4.68 -12.29 5.98
C PHE A 87 -5.06 -12.16 4.51
N THR A 88 -4.20 -12.59 3.57
CA THR A 88 -4.54 -12.64 2.14
C THR A 88 -5.72 -13.56 1.87
N ILE A 89 -5.73 -14.76 2.47
CA ILE A 89 -6.87 -15.70 2.35
C ILE A 89 -8.16 -15.03 2.82
N GLU A 90 -8.13 -14.33 3.95
CA GLU A 90 -9.31 -13.66 4.51
C GLU A 90 -9.81 -12.53 3.59
N GLN A 91 -8.91 -11.71 3.06
CA GLN A 91 -9.27 -10.66 2.10
C GLN A 91 -9.83 -11.24 0.80
N VAL A 92 -9.16 -12.23 0.20
CA VAL A 92 -9.62 -12.88 -1.04
C VAL A 92 -10.97 -13.55 -0.85
N ASN A 93 -11.23 -14.16 0.30
CA ASN A 93 -12.53 -14.77 0.60
C ASN A 93 -13.64 -13.72 0.76
N SER A 94 -13.32 -12.55 1.30
CA SER A 94 -14.28 -11.45 1.47
C SER A 94 -14.75 -10.87 0.12
N PHE A 95 -13.90 -10.87 -0.90
CA PHE A 95 -14.24 -10.38 -2.25
C PHE A 95 -14.57 -11.51 -3.25
N GLY A 96 -14.27 -12.76 -2.93
CA GLY A 96 -14.48 -13.93 -3.78
C GLY A 96 -13.35 -14.22 -4.77
N SER A 97 -12.68 -13.20 -5.29
CA SER A 97 -11.54 -13.31 -6.23
C SER A 97 -10.48 -12.24 -5.97
N PHE A 98 -9.29 -12.45 -6.53
CA PHE A 98 -8.23 -11.44 -6.55
C PHE A 98 -8.19 -10.78 -7.95
N PRO A 99 -8.03 -9.46 -8.05
CA PRO A 99 -8.19 -8.75 -9.33
C PRO A 99 -7.04 -8.95 -10.34
N VAL A 100 -5.89 -9.48 -9.90
CA VAL A 100 -4.68 -9.65 -10.72
C VAL A 100 -4.11 -11.06 -10.57
N ASP A 101 -3.26 -11.48 -11.53
CA ASP A 101 -2.72 -12.84 -11.61
C ASP A 101 -1.55 -13.09 -10.66
N ASP A 102 -0.85 -12.05 -10.25
CA ASP A 102 0.23 -12.06 -9.25
C ASP A 102 0.27 -10.75 -8.47
N TYR A 103 0.93 -10.74 -7.30
CA TYR A 103 1.07 -9.55 -6.46
C TYR A 103 2.44 -9.48 -5.80
N HIS A 104 3.02 -8.28 -5.74
CA HIS A 104 4.38 -8.06 -5.25
C HIS A 104 4.42 -7.07 -4.09
N PHE A 105 4.88 -7.53 -2.92
CA PHE A 105 5.27 -6.66 -1.81
C PHE A 105 6.75 -6.29 -1.98
N LEU A 106 7.04 -5.02 -2.21
CA LEU A 106 8.39 -4.50 -2.48
C LEU A 106 8.87 -3.71 -1.26
N PHE A 107 9.69 -4.32 -0.42
CA PHE A 107 10.21 -3.68 0.78
C PHE A 107 11.55 -3.02 0.54
N GLN A 108 11.64 -1.76 0.93
CA GLN A 108 12.89 -1.04 1.15
C GLN A 108 13.07 -0.80 2.65
N ILE A 109 14.04 -1.48 3.25
CA ILE A 109 14.33 -1.35 4.67
C ILE A 109 15.36 -0.24 4.86
N THR A 110 14.98 0.80 5.63
CA THR A 110 15.82 1.98 5.88
C THR A 110 16.67 1.84 7.13
N PRO A 111 17.82 2.54 7.21
CA PRO A 111 18.63 2.59 8.43
C PRO A 111 18.08 3.55 9.50
N TYR A 112 16.97 4.21 9.23
CA TYR A 112 16.28 5.14 10.12
C TYR A 112 14.80 4.81 10.20
N ARG A 113 14.12 5.33 11.21
CA ARG A 113 12.68 5.08 11.39
C ARG A 113 11.88 5.70 10.25
N SER A 114 11.15 4.86 9.55
CA SER A 114 10.23 5.22 8.48
C SER A 114 9.01 4.31 8.51
N TYR A 115 7.91 4.80 7.96
CA TYR A 115 6.66 4.03 7.83
C TYR A 115 5.86 4.64 6.68
N HIS A 116 5.86 3.96 5.53
CA HIS A 116 5.17 4.44 4.35
C HIS A 116 4.88 3.28 3.39
N GLY A 117 3.65 3.21 2.89
CA GLY A 117 3.21 2.31 1.83
C GLY A 117 2.65 3.10 0.66
N VAL A 118 2.74 2.55 -0.54
CA VAL A 118 2.09 3.09 -1.75
C VAL A 118 1.57 1.93 -2.57
N GLU A 119 0.27 1.93 -2.76
CA GLU A 119 -0.46 0.93 -3.51
C GLU A 119 -0.28 1.10 -5.02
N HIS A 120 -0.21 -0.02 -5.73
CA HIS A 120 -0.19 -0.11 -7.18
C HIS A 120 -1.09 -1.26 -7.64
N THR A 121 -1.36 -1.38 -8.93
CA THR A 121 -2.32 -2.35 -9.48
C THR A 121 -2.01 -3.79 -9.05
N ASN A 122 -0.75 -4.22 -9.11
CA ASN A 122 -0.34 -5.57 -8.73
C ASN A 122 0.90 -5.58 -7.81
N SER A 123 1.15 -4.47 -7.14
CA SER A 123 2.27 -4.38 -6.20
C SER A 123 2.04 -3.28 -5.17
N THR A 124 2.85 -3.30 -4.12
CA THR A 124 3.00 -2.19 -3.20
C THR A 124 4.46 -1.95 -2.89
N VAL A 125 4.85 -0.68 -2.77
CA VAL A 125 6.18 -0.30 -2.25
C VAL A 125 6.03 0.04 -0.78
N ILE A 126 6.85 -0.59 0.05
CA ILE A 126 6.85 -0.39 1.49
C ILE A 126 8.22 0.11 1.93
N LEU A 127 8.26 1.36 2.42
CA LEU A 127 9.42 1.96 3.04
C LEU A 127 9.26 1.89 4.55
N ILE A 128 10.06 1.06 5.22
CA ILE A 128 9.92 0.85 6.67
C ILE A 128 11.30 0.66 7.32
N GLY A 129 11.47 1.12 8.53
CA GLY A 129 12.69 1.05 9.35
C GLY A 129 12.44 1.48 10.79
N ASP A 130 13.43 1.43 11.67
CA ASP A 130 14.84 1.15 11.29
C ASP A 130 15.12 -0.36 11.15
N ILE A 131 16.23 -0.63 10.47
CA ILE A 131 16.66 -1.99 10.12
C ILE A 131 16.91 -2.91 11.32
N GLU A 132 17.29 -2.34 12.48
CA GLU A 132 17.61 -3.13 13.68
C GLU A 132 16.35 -3.60 14.42
N ASP A 133 15.23 -2.89 14.25
CA ASP A 133 14.01 -3.07 15.04
C ASP A 133 12.78 -3.52 14.23
N VAL A 134 12.83 -3.35 12.91
CA VAL A 134 11.67 -3.49 12.02
C VAL A 134 10.97 -4.87 12.09
N PHE A 135 11.74 -5.97 12.16
CA PHE A 135 11.19 -7.33 12.22
C PHE A 135 11.00 -7.87 13.65
N GLU A 136 11.31 -7.07 14.66
CA GLU A 136 11.11 -7.41 16.08
C GLU A 136 9.97 -6.58 16.66
N ASN A 137 10.23 -5.35 17.14
CA ASN A 137 9.22 -4.55 17.84
C ASN A 137 8.24 -3.84 16.90
N GLN A 138 8.54 -3.72 15.59
CA GLN A 138 7.66 -3.10 14.60
C GLN A 138 6.93 -4.12 13.71
N TYR A 139 6.92 -5.39 14.10
CA TYR A 139 6.31 -6.45 13.29
C TYR A 139 4.81 -6.22 13.07
N ASP A 140 4.07 -5.75 14.07
CA ASP A 140 2.65 -5.40 13.93
C ASP A 140 2.46 -4.28 12.91
N ASN A 141 3.38 -3.32 12.81
CA ASN A 141 3.35 -2.25 11.81
C ASN A 141 3.54 -2.81 10.38
N ILE A 142 4.43 -3.80 10.21
CA ILE A 142 4.59 -4.50 8.91
C ILE A 142 3.27 -5.16 8.51
N LEU A 143 2.65 -5.90 9.42
CA LEU A 143 1.39 -6.58 9.15
C LEU A 143 0.28 -5.58 8.82
N GLY A 144 0.16 -4.49 9.58
CA GLY A 144 -0.82 -3.44 9.38
C GLY A 144 -0.70 -2.79 8.01
N ILE A 145 0.49 -2.30 7.66
CA ILE A 145 0.71 -1.65 6.37
C ILE A 145 0.51 -2.62 5.20
N CYS A 146 1.00 -3.86 5.29
CA CYS A 146 0.86 -4.83 4.21
C CYS A 146 -0.58 -5.29 4.00
N SER A 147 -1.36 -5.43 5.05
CA SER A 147 -2.79 -5.74 4.96
C SER A 147 -3.58 -4.57 4.37
N HIS A 148 -3.24 -3.33 4.73
CA HIS A 148 -3.80 -2.11 4.16
C HIS A 148 -3.50 -2.02 2.65
N GLU A 149 -2.24 -2.11 2.26
CA GLU A 149 -1.82 -1.99 0.86
C GLU A 149 -2.40 -3.12 -0.03
N LEU A 150 -2.49 -4.34 0.49
CA LEU A 150 -3.12 -5.44 -0.24
C LEU A 150 -4.61 -5.17 -0.48
N TYR A 151 -5.32 -4.60 0.51
CA TYR A 151 -6.74 -4.28 0.39
C TYR A 151 -7.00 -3.24 -0.69
N HIS A 152 -6.07 -2.33 -0.94
CA HIS A 152 -6.13 -1.36 -2.02
C HIS A 152 -6.22 -1.99 -3.42
N THR A 153 -5.81 -3.24 -3.61
CA THR A 153 -5.98 -3.92 -4.91
C THR A 153 -7.46 -3.94 -5.33
N TRP A 154 -8.38 -4.02 -4.36
CA TRP A 154 -9.82 -3.87 -4.61
C TRP A 154 -10.27 -2.42 -4.44
N ASN A 155 -10.08 -1.83 -3.27
CA ASN A 155 -10.47 -0.46 -2.91
C ASN A 155 -9.26 0.45 -3.01
N ILE A 156 -9.06 0.82 -4.09
CA ILE A 156 -9.04 1.91 -5.05
C ILE A 156 -8.50 1.48 -6.43
N LYS A 157 -7.86 0.30 -6.56
CA LYS A 157 -7.32 -0.09 -7.88
C LYS A 157 -8.40 -0.72 -8.78
N ALA A 158 -9.22 -1.64 -8.28
CA ALA A 158 -10.34 -2.22 -9.03
C ALA A 158 -11.61 -1.38 -8.91
N ILE A 159 -11.91 -0.83 -7.73
CA ILE A 159 -13.08 0.02 -7.45
C ILE A 159 -12.59 1.44 -7.27
N ARG A 160 -12.82 2.32 -8.24
CA ARG A 160 -12.27 3.68 -8.29
C ARG A 160 -13.34 4.75 -8.22
N PRO A 161 -13.06 5.92 -7.63
CA PRO A 161 -13.92 7.11 -7.78
C PRO A 161 -14.09 7.44 -9.26
N LYS A 162 -15.33 7.71 -9.68
CA LYS A 162 -15.65 7.99 -11.08
C LYS A 162 -14.87 9.18 -11.64
N GLU A 163 -14.64 10.20 -10.82
CA GLU A 163 -13.91 11.41 -11.19
C GLU A 163 -12.39 11.21 -11.36
N MET A 164 -11.86 10.06 -10.89
CA MET A 164 -10.44 9.72 -11.00
C MET A 164 -10.15 8.73 -12.13
N LEU A 165 -11.12 8.40 -12.98
CA LEU A 165 -10.91 7.45 -14.07
C LEU A 165 -11.57 7.96 -15.38
N PRO A 166 -10.83 8.05 -16.49
CA PRO A 166 -9.37 7.83 -16.61
C PRO A 166 -8.55 8.91 -15.87
N TYR A 167 -7.34 8.56 -15.45
CA TYR A 167 -6.41 9.54 -14.89
C TYR A 167 -5.98 10.55 -15.96
N ASP A 168 -5.98 11.82 -15.60
CA ASP A 168 -5.39 12.88 -16.38
C ASP A 168 -4.03 13.26 -15.78
N TYR A 169 -2.95 12.75 -16.38
CA TYR A 169 -1.57 12.96 -15.90
C TYR A 169 -1.06 14.38 -16.10
N SER A 170 -1.83 15.26 -16.78
CA SER A 170 -1.42 16.64 -17.05
C SER A 170 -1.85 17.62 -15.98
N LYS A 171 -2.70 17.20 -15.05
CA LYS A 171 -3.25 18.02 -13.97
C LYS A 171 -3.60 17.20 -12.73
N GLU A 172 -4.01 17.91 -11.72
CA GLU A 172 -4.52 17.37 -10.47
C GLU A 172 -5.86 16.63 -10.68
N ASN A 173 -6.00 15.47 -10.07
CA ASN A 173 -7.26 14.72 -10.02
C ASN A 173 -7.86 14.84 -8.62
N TYR A 174 -8.97 15.56 -8.50
CA TYR A 174 -9.62 15.84 -7.22
C TYR A 174 -10.76 14.86 -6.94
N SER A 175 -10.84 14.36 -5.72
CA SER A 175 -11.96 13.54 -5.26
C SER A 175 -12.26 13.82 -3.78
N LYS A 176 -13.53 13.80 -3.43
CA LYS A 176 -13.98 13.82 -2.03
C LYS A 176 -14.03 12.44 -1.40
N LEU A 177 -13.69 11.38 -2.15
CA LEU A 177 -13.76 9.99 -1.70
C LEU A 177 -12.43 9.47 -1.09
N GLY A 178 -11.48 10.37 -0.77
CA GLY A 178 -10.24 9.98 -0.10
C GLY A 178 -10.48 9.18 1.19
N TYR A 179 -11.49 9.56 1.98
CA TYR A 179 -11.84 8.83 3.20
C TYR A 179 -12.45 7.43 2.93
N VAL A 180 -13.04 7.22 1.76
CA VAL A 180 -13.49 5.88 1.33
C VAL A 180 -12.29 5.05 0.87
N ALA A 181 -11.40 5.66 0.08
CA ALA A 181 -10.17 5.00 -0.36
C ALA A 181 -9.31 4.57 0.83
N GLU A 182 -9.00 5.51 1.73
CA GLU A 182 -8.04 5.28 2.82
C GLU A 182 -8.71 4.78 4.09
N GLY A 183 -9.85 5.36 4.46
CA GLY A 183 -10.50 5.03 5.72
C GLY A 183 -11.11 3.64 5.74
N VAL A 184 -11.81 3.23 4.67
CA VAL A 184 -12.31 1.86 4.54
C VAL A 184 -11.15 0.88 4.51
N THR A 185 -10.08 1.17 3.78
CA THR A 185 -8.90 0.30 3.69
C THR A 185 -8.19 0.19 5.04
N THR A 186 -8.06 1.28 5.80
CA THR A 186 -7.48 1.26 7.15
C THR A 186 -8.28 0.34 8.08
N TYR A 187 -9.60 0.54 8.16
CA TYR A 187 -10.45 -0.30 9.02
C TYR A 187 -10.46 -1.75 8.58
N MET A 188 -10.69 -2.01 7.30
CA MET A 188 -10.80 -3.37 6.77
C MET A 188 -9.47 -4.09 6.78
N GLY A 189 -8.34 -3.41 6.51
CA GLY A 189 -7.00 -3.99 6.63
C GLY A 189 -6.75 -4.56 8.03
N ASP A 190 -7.04 -3.78 9.07
CA ASP A 190 -6.92 -4.21 10.47
C ASP A 190 -7.92 -5.33 10.83
N LEU A 191 -9.16 -5.22 10.35
CA LEU A 191 -10.20 -6.23 10.59
C LEU A 191 -9.83 -7.58 9.95
N MET A 192 -9.24 -7.59 8.75
CA MET A 192 -8.78 -8.82 8.09
C MET A 192 -7.63 -9.48 8.83
N LEU A 193 -6.71 -8.71 9.41
CA LEU A 193 -5.67 -9.23 10.31
C LEU A 193 -6.28 -9.90 11.54
N LYS A 194 -7.32 -9.32 12.11
CA LYS A 194 -8.03 -9.91 13.26
C LYS A 194 -8.83 -11.16 12.85
N ARG A 195 -9.55 -11.13 11.72
CA ARG A 195 -10.37 -12.27 11.25
C ARG A 195 -9.52 -13.46 10.87
N SER A 196 -8.37 -13.24 10.26
CA SER A 196 -7.39 -14.29 9.91
C SER A 196 -6.67 -14.89 11.13
N GLY A 197 -6.78 -14.28 12.31
CA GLY A 197 -6.10 -14.69 13.54
C GLY A 197 -4.63 -14.25 13.62
N VAL A 198 -4.14 -13.47 12.65
CA VAL A 198 -2.80 -12.86 12.68
C VAL A 198 -2.72 -11.84 13.80
N PHE A 199 -3.74 -10.98 13.93
CA PHE A 199 -3.94 -10.16 15.12
C PHE A 199 -4.89 -10.84 16.10
N ASN A 200 -4.53 -10.80 17.39
CA ASN A 200 -5.45 -11.07 18.45
C ASN A 200 -6.38 -9.86 18.71
N TRP A 201 -7.36 -10.04 19.58
CA TRP A 201 -8.32 -8.97 19.90
C TRP A 201 -7.68 -7.73 20.50
N GLN A 202 -6.62 -7.88 21.32
CA GLN A 202 -5.93 -6.75 21.94
C GLN A 202 -5.16 -5.91 20.93
N GLN A 203 -4.51 -6.56 19.94
CA GLN A 203 -3.82 -5.87 18.84
C GLN A 203 -4.82 -5.09 17.99
N PHE A 204 -5.97 -5.69 17.64
CA PHE A 204 -7.02 -5.00 16.88
C PHE A 204 -7.60 -3.79 17.66
N ILE A 205 -7.92 -3.95 18.96
CA ILE A 205 -8.40 -2.82 19.78
C ILE A 205 -7.36 -1.70 19.81
N LYS A 206 -6.08 -2.03 19.95
CA LYS A 206 -5.01 -1.04 19.97
C LYS A 206 -5.00 -0.18 18.69
N THR A 207 -5.21 -0.77 17.51
CA THR A 207 -5.28 0.02 16.26
C THR A 207 -6.49 0.96 16.27
N GLN A 208 -7.64 0.50 16.77
CA GLN A 208 -8.83 1.35 16.89
C GLN A 208 -8.67 2.47 17.93
N ASP A 209 -8.01 2.19 19.05
CA ASP A 209 -7.68 3.21 20.06
C ASP A 209 -6.73 4.27 19.47
N GLU A 210 -5.78 3.89 18.64
CA GLU A 210 -4.90 4.83 17.94
C GLU A 210 -5.68 5.71 16.94
N ASN A 211 -6.68 5.18 16.25
CA ASN A 211 -7.56 5.96 15.39
C ASN A 211 -8.42 6.95 16.21
N LEU A 212 -9.00 6.50 17.31
CA LEU A 212 -9.74 7.36 18.25
C LEU A 212 -8.84 8.48 18.82
N LYS A 213 -7.63 8.15 19.24
CA LYS A 213 -6.66 9.13 19.72
C LYS A 213 -6.37 10.20 18.67
N ARG A 214 -6.05 9.78 17.43
CA ARG A 214 -5.81 10.71 16.32
C ARG A 214 -7.03 11.61 16.05
N HIS A 215 -8.24 11.08 16.15
CA HIS A 215 -9.48 11.85 16.02
C HIS A 215 -9.59 12.93 17.10
N TYR A 216 -9.40 12.56 18.37
CA TYR A 216 -9.57 13.50 19.48
C TYR A 216 -8.44 14.53 19.58
N GLU A 217 -7.24 14.19 19.19
CA GLU A 217 -6.08 15.09 19.17
C GLU A 217 -6.03 16.03 17.96
N ASN A 218 -6.89 15.84 16.95
CA ASN A 218 -6.94 16.68 15.75
C ASN A 218 -8.17 17.58 15.74
N ASP A 219 -7.98 18.88 16.01
CA ASP A 219 -9.07 19.87 16.00
C ASP A 219 -9.59 20.19 14.58
N GLY A 220 -8.95 19.68 13.54
CA GLY A 220 -9.43 19.76 12.16
C GLY A 220 -10.85 19.21 11.97
N ARG A 221 -11.28 18.27 12.84
CA ARG A 221 -12.65 17.72 12.87
C ARG A 221 -13.75 18.77 13.09
N TYR A 222 -13.41 19.93 13.66
CA TYR A 222 -14.34 21.05 13.84
C TYR A 222 -14.36 22.00 12.64
N ASN A 223 -13.39 21.88 11.71
CA ASN A 223 -13.22 22.82 10.60
C ASN A 223 -13.75 22.27 9.28
N LEU A 224 -13.39 21.03 8.95
CA LEU A 224 -13.77 20.40 7.67
C LEU A 224 -14.36 19.01 7.90
N SER A 225 -15.32 18.64 7.06
CA SER A 225 -15.75 17.25 6.97
C SER A 225 -14.61 16.33 6.51
N VAL A 226 -14.69 15.04 6.79
CA VAL A 226 -13.72 14.06 6.32
C VAL A 226 -13.65 14.03 4.79
N ALA A 227 -14.77 14.23 4.11
CA ALA A 227 -14.84 14.29 2.65
C ALA A 227 -14.12 15.53 2.09
N ASP A 228 -14.35 16.71 2.69
CA ASP A 228 -13.68 17.94 2.27
C ASP A 228 -12.19 17.94 2.63
N SER A 229 -11.82 17.26 3.70
CA SER A 229 -10.42 17.08 4.12
C SER A 229 -9.61 16.27 3.11
N GLY A 230 -10.25 15.37 2.35
CA GLY A 230 -9.60 14.57 1.31
C GLY A 230 -9.48 15.26 -0.04
N PHE A 231 -10.26 16.33 -0.29
CA PHE A 231 -10.43 16.87 -1.65
C PHE A 231 -9.13 17.37 -2.29
N ASP A 232 -8.30 18.07 -1.53
CA ASP A 232 -7.04 18.66 -1.97
C ASP A 232 -5.82 18.04 -1.26
N SER A 233 -5.93 16.78 -0.84
CA SER A 233 -4.90 16.10 -0.04
C SER A 233 -3.53 16.05 -0.71
N TRP A 234 -3.46 15.95 -2.02
CA TRP A 234 -2.20 15.92 -2.73
C TRP A 234 -1.47 17.29 -2.86
N LEU A 235 -2.11 18.39 -2.48
CA LEU A 235 -1.44 19.68 -2.27
C LEU A 235 -0.68 19.73 -0.94
N ASP A 236 -1.11 18.96 0.05
CA ASP A 236 -0.47 18.92 1.37
C ASP A 236 0.67 17.91 1.46
N GLY A 237 0.70 16.92 0.55
CA GLY A 237 1.54 15.75 0.70
C GLY A 237 1.22 15.00 2.00
N TYR A 238 2.22 14.36 2.62
CA TYR A 238 2.06 13.63 3.88
C TYR A 238 2.22 14.50 5.14
N THR A 239 2.61 15.76 4.99
CA THR A 239 2.73 16.71 6.09
C THR A 239 1.79 17.87 5.85
N LEU A 240 0.82 18.04 6.76
CA LEU A 240 -0.12 19.16 6.67
C LEU A 240 0.62 20.48 6.82
N GLY A 241 0.49 21.37 5.83
CA GLY A 241 1.08 22.70 5.87
C GLY A 241 0.44 23.62 6.90
N ILE A 242 -0.84 23.37 7.25
CA ILE A 242 -1.59 24.14 8.26
C ILE A 242 -2.11 23.14 9.31
N PRO A 243 -1.57 23.19 10.54
CA PRO A 243 -2.04 22.34 11.64
C PRO A 243 -3.54 22.53 11.91
N ASN A 244 -4.23 21.45 12.21
CA ASN A 244 -5.66 21.44 12.55
C ASN A 244 -6.60 22.04 11.49
N ARG A 245 -6.15 22.18 10.24
CA ARG A 245 -7.03 22.60 9.14
C ARG A 245 -7.97 21.48 8.72
N LYS A 246 -7.44 20.26 8.62
CA LYS A 246 -8.11 19.08 8.09
C LYS A 246 -8.19 17.98 9.14
N THR A 247 -9.23 17.17 9.03
CA THR A 247 -9.26 15.88 9.74
C THR A 247 -8.58 14.79 8.92
N SER A 248 -8.33 13.63 9.54
CA SER A 248 -7.61 12.52 8.89
C SER A 248 -8.55 11.67 8.03
N ILE A 249 -8.29 11.57 6.74
CA ILE A 249 -9.03 10.64 5.86
C ILE A 249 -8.80 9.18 6.22
N TYR A 250 -7.67 8.86 6.86
CA TYR A 250 -7.34 7.53 7.38
C TYR A 250 -8.09 7.24 8.67
N ALA A 251 -7.77 7.95 9.75
CA ALA A 251 -8.32 7.67 11.08
C ALA A 251 -9.84 7.96 11.16
N ASP A 252 -10.28 9.15 10.73
CA ASP A 252 -11.70 9.50 10.77
C ASP A 252 -12.51 8.72 9.74
N GLY A 253 -11.92 8.38 8.59
CA GLY A 253 -12.52 7.48 7.63
C GLY A 253 -12.68 6.06 8.17
N ALA A 254 -11.68 5.53 8.89
CA ALA A 254 -11.74 4.23 9.54
C ALA A 254 -12.81 4.20 10.64
N LEU A 255 -12.91 5.24 11.46
CA LEU A 255 -13.94 5.37 12.49
C LEU A 255 -15.35 5.43 11.89
N ASN A 256 -15.53 6.15 10.77
CA ASN A 256 -16.80 6.15 10.03
C ASN A 256 -17.17 4.75 9.55
N MET A 257 -16.20 3.99 9.03
CA MET A 257 -16.43 2.62 8.57
C MET A 257 -16.75 1.70 9.75
N MET A 258 -16.04 1.81 10.87
CA MET A 258 -16.32 1.05 12.09
C MET A 258 -17.74 1.29 12.63
N MET A 259 -18.30 2.50 12.46
CA MET A 259 -19.67 2.81 12.88
C MET A 259 -20.74 2.24 11.93
N ILE A 260 -20.37 1.90 10.71
CA ILE A 260 -21.29 1.35 9.69
C ILE A 260 -21.31 -0.18 9.78
N ASP A 261 -20.16 -0.82 10.07
CA ASP A 261 -20.02 -2.28 10.21
C ASP A 261 -20.72 -2.80 11.48
#